data_54dba9ebaf150e969b36dd190ac26399
#
_entry.id   54dba9ebaf150e969b36dd190ac26399
#
_cell.length_a   1.000
_cell.length_b   1.000
_cell.length_c   1.000
_cell.angle_alpha   90.00
_cell.angle_beta   90.00
_cell.angle_gamma   90.00
#
_symmetry.space_group_name_H-M   'P 1'
#
loop_
_entity.id
_entity.type
_entity.pdbx_description
1 polymer ?
#
loop_
_entity_poly.entity_id
_entity_poly.type
_entity_poly.pdbx_seq_one_letter_code
_entity_poly.pdbx_strand_id
1 'polypeptide(L)'
;MIELLKSIPAHGDKAWCVSAHPTLPLLATASTDKTSNIYKLSSKYQFPLISKLQDTHKRSVRTVSFKPPLGGAESPVADFLDLPALATGSFDSTISIWGIDEPTVEGDEQEIIDNQAEIFSAANNEWNLMALIEGHENEIKAVDWNYSGTYLASCSRDKTVWIWETDPETLEEFECIAVLNDHEHDVKNVTWHPSLNILASSSYDDTIRVYAQDSTDDEWNCVGILNGHEGTVWCSRFENFASPNASADLLRLVSVSDDLTARIWCSKPQKQNENSSGIPSSIKQSEEMTWELQSTLPVAHKYPIYSVAWSKKTGKIVTVGSDSKIVIYKEVDGKWEIEFEKEHAHGVYEINSVIWADLDDGTEMAITAGDDGKVNVWSV
;
A
#
# COMPACT_ATOMS: atom_id res chain seq x y z
N MET A 1 12.77 17.08 13.32
CA MET A 1 13.16 17.90 12.12
C MET A 1 13.28 16.96 10.95
N ILE A 2 12.68 17.25 9.81
CA ILE A 2 12.80 16.39 8.62
C ILE A 2 14.13 16.70 7.91
N GLU A 3 15.01 15.72 7.80
CA GLU A 3 16.32 15.85 7.15
C GLU A 3 16.46 14.81 6.03
N LEU A 4 17.01 15.27 4.88
CA LEU A 4 17.31 14.37 3.76
C LEU A 4 18.59 13.58 4.10
N LEU A 5 18.44 12.28 4.25
CA LEU A 5 19.57 11.37 4.51
C LEU A 5 20.23 10.92 3.20
N LYS A 6 19.40 10.59 2.21
CA LYS A 6 19.87 10.11 0.91
C LYS A 6 18.88 10.45 -0.19
N SER A 7 19.43 10.81 -1.35
CA SER A 7 18.71 10.89 -2.61
C SER A 7 19.26 9.82 -3.56
N ILE A 8 18.39 8.94 -4.03
CA ILE A 8 18.72 7.82 -4.92
C ILE A 8 18.24 8.22 -6.32
N PRO A 9 19.14 8.33 -7.32
CA PRO A 9 18.75 8.52 -8.72
C PRO A 9 18.20 7.20 -9.27
N ALA A 10 16.95 6.87 -8.92
CA ALA A 10 16.38 5.56 -9.13
C ALA A 10 16.02 5.32 -10.60
N HIS A 11 15.55 6.34 -11.31
CA HIS A 11 14.99 6.19 -12.64
C HIS A 11 15.38 7.32 -13.58
N GLY A 12 15.29 7.05 -14.89
CA GLY A 12 15.52 8.05 -15.94
C GLY A 12 14.32 8.95 -16.24
N ASP A 13 13.17 8.66 -15.65
CA ASP A 13 11.91 9.40 -15.78
C ASP A 13 11.17 9.36 -14.44
N LYS A 14 9.94 9.90 -14.35
CA LYS A 14 9.13 10.00 -13.13
C LYS A 14 9.09 8.70 -12.35
N ALA A 15 9.36 8.78 -11.06
CA ALA A 15 9.12 7.71 -10.10
C ALA A 15 7.70 7.84 -9.54
N TRP A 16 6.86 6.82 -9.76
CA TRP A 16 5.44 6.86 -9.43
C TRP A 16 5.10 6.30 -8.06
N CYS A 17 5.75 5.22 -7.69
CA CYS A 17 5.39 4.46 -6.49
C CYS A 17 6.64 3.90 -5.83
N VAL A 18 6.57 3.78 -4.51
CA VAL A 18 7.53 3.06 -3.68
C VAL A 18 6.78 2.11 -2.76
N SER A 19 7.38 0.95 -2.51
CA SER A 19 6.88 -0.05 -1.56
C SER A 19 8.05 -0.64 -0.81
N ALA A 20 7.93 -0.80 0.51
CA ALA A 20 8.92 -1.49 1.34
C ALA A 20 8.37 -2.86 1.74
N HIS A 21 9.23 -3.87 1.79
CA HIS A 21 8.85 -5.17 2.30
C HIS A 21 8.57 -5.07 3.82
N PRO A 22 7.51 -5.69 4.34
CA PRO A 22 7.12 -5.52 5.74
C PRO A 22 8.16 -5.96 6.77
N THR A 23 8.98 -6.95 6.45
CA THR A 23 9.96 -7.56 7.37
C THR A 23 11.39 -7.61 6.84
N LEU A 24 11.58 -7.63 5.52
CA LEU A 24 12.90 -7.64 4.89
C LEU A 24 13.36 -6.21 4.55
N PRO A 25 14.67 -5.93 4.57
CA PRO A 25 15.19 -4.60 4.23
C PRO A 25 15.20 -4.36 2.71
N LEU A 26 14.05 -4.46 2.08
CA LEU A 26 13.85 -4.30 0.64
C LEU A 26 12.94 -3.12 0.33
N LEU A 27 13.31 -2.36 -0.70
CA LEU A 27 12.54 -1.24 -1.24
C LEU A 27 12.35 -1.46 -2.74
N ALA A 28 11.11 -1.44 -3.21
CA ALA A 28 10.78 -1.45 -4.63
C ALA A 28 10.30 -0.08 -5.09
N THR A 29 10.55 0.24 -6.37
CA THR A 29 10.19 1.51 -7.01
C THR A 29 9.59 1.25 -8.38
N ALA A 30 8.65 2.10 -8.83
CA ALA A 30 8.02 2.03 -10.15
C ALA A 30 8.18 3.32 -10.93
N SER A 31 8.32 3.24 -12.26
CA SER A 31 8.60 4.42 -13.09
C SER A 31 7.92 4.44 -14.46
N THR A 32 7.80 5.65 -14.98
CA THR A 32 7.47 5.93 -16.39
C THR A 32 8.47 5.30 -17.37
N ASP A 33 9.70 5.09 -16.98
CA ASP A 33 10.74 4.45 -17.79
C ASP A 33 10.48 2.95 -18.05
N LYS A 34 9.34 2.44 -17.60
CA LYS A 34 8.84 1.06 -17.76
C LYS A 34 9.60 0.03 -16.92
N THR A 35 10.33 0.47 -15.92
CA THR A 35 11.11 -0.40 -15.04
C THR A 35 10.65 -0.29 -13.61
N SER A 36 10.93 -1.33 -12.83
CA SER A 36 10.91 -1.32 -11.38
C SER A 36 12.29 -1.69 -10.86
N ASN A 37 12.74 -1.00 -9.84
CA ASN A 37 14.04 -1.26 -9.23
C ASN A 37 13.86 -1.73 -7.80
N ILE A 38 14.68 -2.69 -7.38
CA ILE A 38 14.70 -3.22 -6.01
C ILE A 38 16.03 -2.83 -5.36
N TYR A 39 15.95 -2.19 -4.21
CA TYR A 39 17.08 -1.72 -3.42
C TYR A 39 17.11 -2.39 -2.06
N LYS A 40 18.32 -2.52 -1.49
CA LYS A 40 18.48 -2.85 -0.06
C LYS A 40 18.33 -1.59 0.77
N LEU A 41 17.48 -1.64 1.81
CA LEU A 41 17.42 -0.62 2.85
C LEU A 41 18.55 -0.86 3.87
N SER A 42 19.36 0.17 4.16
CA SER A 42 20.49 0.03 5.07
C SER A 42 20.66 1.24 5.97
N SER A 43 20.86 1.00 7.25
CA SER A 43 21.19 2.01 8.27
C SER A 43 22.51 2.74 8.01
N LYS A 44 23.36 2.19 7.13
CA LYS A 44 24.57 2.87 6.65
C LYS A 44 24.29 3.90 5.56
N TYR A 45 23.00 4.12 5.22
CA TYR A 45 22.53 5.03 4.17
C TYR A 45 23.16 4.76 2.79
N GLN A 46 23.52 3.52 2.56
CA GLN A 46 23.91 2.97 1.27
C GLN A 46 22.75 2.10 0.81
N PHE A 47 22.10 2.49 -0.27
CA PHE A 47 20.94 1.77 -0.81
C PHE A 47 21.36 1.14 -2.14
N PRO A 48 22.09 0.01 -2.11
CA PRO A 48 22.53 -0.65 -3.33
C PRO A 48 21.35 -1.17 -4.12
N LEU A 49 21.41 -1.03 -5.44
CA LEU A 49 20.47 -1.68 -6.34
C LEU A 49 20.73 -3.19 -6.30
N ILE A 50 19.69 -3.96 -6.00
CA ILE A 50 19.71 -5.43 -6.01
C ILE A 50 19.33 -5.93 -7.39
N SER A 51 18.19 -5.49 -7.92
CA SER A 51 17.66 -5.94 -9.21
C SER A 51 16.94 -4.83 -9.94
N LYS A 52 16.98 -4.89 -11.27
CA LYS A 52 16.19 -4.05 -12.16
C LYS A 52 15.23 -4.92 -12.96
N LEU A 53 13.96 -4.75 -12.72
CA LEU A 53 12.87 -5.46 -13.41
C LEU A 53 12.50 -4.68 -14.67
N GLN A 54 12.70 -5.27 -15.83
CA GLN A 54 12.49 -4.63 -17.12
C GLN A 54 12.02 -5.63 -18.18
N ASP A 55 11.71 -5.13 -19.38
CA ASP A 55 11.35 -5.90 -20.55
C ASP A 55 10.02 -6.68 -20.49
N THR A 56 9.23 -6.49 -19.44
CA THR A 56 7.92 -7.12 -19.29
C THR A 56 6.80 -6.14 -19.64
N HIS A 57 6.82 -4.95 -19.04
CA HIS A 57 5.80 -3.95 -19.30
C HIS A 57 6.09 -3.10 -20.55
N LYS A 58 5.05 -2.88 -21.38
CA LYS A 58 5.13 -2.09 -22.61
C LYS A 58 4.95 -0.60 -22.40
N ARG A 59 4.34 -0.20 -21.25
CA ARG A 59 4.09 1.18 -20.84
C ARG A 59 4.61 1.42 -19.43
N SER A 60 4.39 2.63 -18.89
CA SER A 60 4.80 3.03 -17.54
C SER A 60 4.39 2.01 -16.48
N VAL A 61 5.29 1.64 -15.61
CA VAL A 61 4.97 0.93 -14.37
C VAL A 61 4.48 1.96 -13.37
N ARG A 62 3.23 1.85 -12.96
CA ARG A 62 2.55 2.86 -12.12
C ARG A 62 2.63 2.53 -10.64
N THR A 63 2.65 1.25 -10.29
CA THR A 63 2.51 0.78 -8.92
C THR A 63 3.34 -0.46 -8.66
N VAL A 64 3.80 -0.59 -7.43
CA VAL A 64 4.48 -1.77 -6.90
C VAL A 64 3.97 -2.07 -5.50
N SER A 65 3.86 -3.35 -5.15
CA SER A 65 3.51 -3.81 -3.80
C SER A 65 4.21 -5.12 -3.50
N PHE A 66 4.95 -5.18 -2.38
CA PHE A 66 5.51 -6.44 -1.90
C PHE A 66 4.42 -7.31 -1.28
N LYS A 67 4.49 -8.61 -1.55
CA LYS A 67 3.69 -9.61 -0.84
C LYS A 67 4.14 -9.62 0.64
N PRO A 68 3.21 -9.59 1.61
CA PRO A 68 3.59 -9.78 3.00
C PRO A 68 4.09 -11.21 3.25
N PRO A 69 4.88 -11.44 4.31
CA PRO A 69 5.32 -12.77 4.66
C PRO A 69 4.14 -13.68 5.03
N LEU A 70 4.32 -14.98 4.85
CA LEU A 70 3.36 -16.00 5.27
C LEU A 70 3.10 -15.86 6.78
N GLY A 71 1.82 -15.84 7.16
CA GLY A 71 1.43 -15.57 8.54
C GLY A 71 1.28 -14.10 8.91
N GLY A 72 1.56 -13.19 7.96
CA GLY A 72 1.39 -11.73 8.11
C GLY A 72 2.62 -11.03 8.70
N ALA A 73 2.65 -9.71 8.60
CA ALA A 73 3.78 -8.86 8.99
C ALA A 73 4.12 -8.86 10.50
N GLU A 74 3.23 -9.36 11.35
CA GLU A 74 3.43 -9.47 12.80
C GLU A 74 3.80 -10.89 13.26
N SER A 75 3.85 -11.85 12.32
CA SER A 75 4.29 -13.21 12.67
C SER A 75 5.75 -13.18 13.12
N PRO A 76 6.11 -13.80 14.26
CA PRO A 76 7.52 -14.02 14.60
C PRO A 76 8.16 -14.78 13.44
N VAL A 77 9.45 -14.55 13.22
CA VAL A 77 10.27 -15.20 12.18
C VAL A 77 9.74 -16.60 11.89
N ALA A 78 9.27 -16.80 10.67
CA ALA A 78 8.65 -18.06 10.30
C ALA A 78 9.64 -19.20 10.51
N ASP A 79 9.15 -20.33 11.04
CA ASP A 79 9.93 -21.57 11.12
C ASP A 79 10.13 -22.21 9.72
N PHE A 80 9.89 -21.44 8.65
CA PHE A 80 9.99 -21.88 7.25
C PHE A 80 10.52 -20.73 6.37
N LEU A 81 11.07 -21.10 5.23
CA LEU A 81 11.59 -20.18 4.22
C LEU A 81 10.43 -19.50 3.49
N ASP A 82 10.35 -18.16 3.58
CA ASP A 82 9.33 -17.37 2.89
C ASP A 82 10.00 -16.49 1.84
N LEU A 83 9.82 -16.85 0.57
CA LEU A 83 10.43 -16.14 -0.55
C LEU A 83 9.72 -14.81 -0.81
N PRO A 84 10.45 -13.70 -0.91
CA PRO A 84 9.85 -12.41 -1.18
C PRO A 84 9.30 -12.34 -2.61
N ALA A 85 8.13 -11.76 -2.76
CA ALA A 85 7.50 -11.51 -4.04
C ALA A 85 7.02 -10.07 -4.18
N LEU A 86 6.98 -9.57 -5.42
CA LEU A 86 6.61 -8.21 -5.77
C LEU A 86 5.58 -8.22 -6.91
N ALA A 87 4.45 -7.56 -6.71
CA ALA A 87 3.51 -7.23 -7.76
C ALA A 87 3.84 -5.86 -8.38
N THR A 88 3.81 -5.77 -9.71
CA THR A 88 3.97 -4.51 -10.46
C THR A 88 2.77 -4.30 -11.37
N GLY A 89 2.15 -3.13 -11.36
CA GLY A 89 1.01 -2.79 -12.21
C GLY A 89 1.34 -1.67 -13.19
N SER A 90 0.90 -1.82 -14.45
CA SER A 90 1.30 -0.93 -15.54
C SER A 90 0.12 -0.28 -16.27
N PHE A 91 0.43 0.80 -16.96
CA PHE A 91 -0.48 1.45 -17.91
C PHE A 91 -0.74 0.62 -19.17
N ASP A 92 -0.08 -0.52 -19.34
CA ASP A 92 -0.40 -1.49 -20.39
C ASP A 92 -1.52 -2.45 -20.01
N SER A 93 -2.19 -2.23 -18.89
CA SER A 93 -3.29 -3.03 -18.35
C SER A 93 -2.89 -4.39 -17.76
N THR A 94 -1.61 -4.66 -17.58
CA THR A 94 -1.11 -5.92 -17.05
C THR A 94 -0.51 -5.77 -15.66
N ILE A 95 -0.55 -6.86 -14.88
CA ILE A 95 0.16 -7.00 -13.62
C ILE A 95 1.21 -8.09 -13.80
N SER A 96 2.43 -7.83 -13.35
CA SER A 96 3.50 -8.84 -13.33
C SER A 96 3.84 -9.19 -11.90
N ILE A 97 4.01 -10.47 -11.61
CA ILE A 97 4.46 -10.98 -10.33
C ILE A 97 5.91 -11.43 -10.48
N TRP A 98 6.74 -10.95 -9.60
CA TRP A 98 8.17 -11.20 -9.56
C TRP A 98 8.54 -11.89 -8.26
N GLY A 99 9.43 -12.84 -8.32
CA GLY A 99 9.94 -13.55 -7.16
C GLY A 99 11.39 -13.96 -7.35
N ILE A 100 11.99 -14.51 -6.31
CA ILE A 100 13.31 -15.12 -6.37
C ILE A 100 13.19 -16.62 -6.24
N ASP A 101 14.09 -17.33 -6.90
CA ASP A 101 14.17 -18.78 -6.76
C ASP A 101 14.73 -19.17 -5.37
N GLU A 102 14.45 -20.39 -4.93
CA GLU A 102 15.03 -20.88 -3.68
C GLU A 102 16.56 -20.75 -3.72
N PRO A 103 17.16 -20.17 -2.67
CA PRO A 103 18.61 -20.01 -2.61
C PRO A 103 19.30 -21.38 -2.62
N THR A 104 20.21 -21.58 -3.55
CA THR A 104 21.06 -22.78 -3.64
C THR A 104 22.20 -22.72 -2.61
N VAL A 105 21.89 -22.37 -1.38
CA VAL A 105 22.89 -22.28 -0.31
C VAL A 105 23.09 -23.69 0.30
N GLU A 106 24.32 -24.19 0.27
CA GLU A 106 24.68 -25.39 1.01
C GLU A 106 24.71 -25.04 2.51
N GLY A 107 23.64 -25.31 3.23
CA GLY A 107 23.52 -25.04 4.66
C GLY A 107 22.37 -25.81 5.29
N ASP A 108 22.27 -25.79 6.61
CA ASP A 108 21.12 -26.26 7.34
C ASP A 108 19.94 -25.32 7.05
N GLU A 109 18.77 -25.83 6.78
CA GLU A 109 17.55 -25.07 6.50
C GLU A 109 17.29 -23.98 7.57
N GLN A 110 17.58 -24.30 8.83
CA GLN A 110 17.48 -23.34 9.93
C GLN A 110 18.46 -22.15 9.80
N GLU A 111 19.67 -22.40 9.28
CA GLU A 111 20.64 -21.32 9.06
C GLU A 111 20.20 -20.38 7.95
N ILE A 112 19.51 -20.89 6.93
CA ILE A 112 18.93 -20.08 5.85
C ILE A 112 17.80 -19.20 6.41
N ILE A 113 16.90 -19.78 7.21
CA ILE A 113 15.80 -19.06 7.85
C ILE A 113 16.33 -17.94 8.75
N ASP A 114 17.32 -18.22 9.59
CA ASP A 114 17.90 -17.23 10.52
C ASP A 114 18.59 -16.06 9.79
N ASN A 115 19.10 -16.29 8.58
CA ASN A 115 19.82 -15.30 7.78
C ASN A 115 19.05 -14.80 6.55
N GLN A 116 17.76 -15.09 6.44
CA GLN A 116 16.97 -14.76 5.25
C GLN A 116 17.03 -13.27 4.86
N ALA A 117 17.06 -12.34 5.84
CA ALA A 117 17.16 -10.92 5.58
C ALA A 117 18.44 -10.54 4.84
N GLU A 118 19.58 -11.18 5.16
CA GLU A 118 20.85 -10.96 4.47
C GLU A 118 20.86 -11.66 3.11
N ILE A 119 20.39 -12.90 3.06
CA ILE A 119 20.33 -13.72 1.84
C ILE A 119 19.46 -13.03 0.80
N PHE A 120 18.21 -12.66 1.13
CA PHE A 120 17.26 -12.08 0.17
C PHE A 120 17.58 -10.64 -0.22
N SER A 121 18.38 -9.92 0.57
CA SER A 121 18.85 -8.58 0.22
C SER A 121 20.23 -8.58 -0.45
N ALA A 122 20.78 -9.73 -0.80
CA ALA A 122 22.06 -9.84 -1.51
C ALA A 122 21.94 -9.41 -2.98
N ALA A 123 22.96 -8.71 -3.48
CA ALA A 123 22.96 -8.17 -4.86
C ALA A 123 23.06 -9.23 -5.97
N ASN A 124 23.28 -10.48 -5.61
CA ASN A 124 23.35 -11.61 -6.54
C ASN A 124 22.02 -12.35 -6.73
N ASN A 125 20.95 -11.93 -6.05
CA ASN A 125 19.65 -12.52 -6.24
C ASN A 125 19.04 -12.05 -7.55
N GLU A 126 18.67 -13.00 -8.39
CA GLU A 126 17.92 -12.75 -9.62
C GLU A 126 16.41 -12.81 -9.31
N TRP A 127 15.73 -11.72 -9.68
CA TRP A 127 14.27 -11.65 -9.61
C TRP A 127 13.69 -12.08 -10.94
N ASN A 128 12.92 -13.15 -10.92
CA ASN A 128 12.32 -13.78 -12.08
C ASN A 128 10.83 -13.42 -12.20
N LEU A 129 10.34 -13.36 -13.43
CA LEU A 129 8.90 -13.23 -13.69
C LEU A 129 8.22 -14.56 -13.38
N MET A 130 7.35 -14.55 -12.35
CA MET A 130 6.58 -15.72 -11.90
C MET A 130 5.27 -15.84 -12.67
N ALA A 131 4.51 -14.73 -12.78
CA ALA A 131 3.22 -14.69 -13.46
C ALA A 131 2.98 -13.34 -14.15
N LEU A 132 2.18 -13.39 -15.23
CA LEU A 132 1.62 -12.24 -15.91
C LEU A 132 0.10 -12.33 -15.83
N ILE A 133 -0.54 -11.33 -15.23
CA ILE A 133 -1.99 -11.30 -15.01
C ILE A 133 -2.58 -10.28 -15.97
N GLU A 134 -3.55 -10.71 -16.76
CA GLU A 134 -4.31 -9.91 -17.71
C GLU A 134 -5.80 -9.95 -17.32
N GLY A 135 -6.51 -8.83 -17.55
CA GLY A 135 -7.95 -8.77 -17.25
C GLY A 135 -8.48 -7.35 -17.38
N HIS A 136 -7.84 -6.36 -16.76
CA HIS A 136 -8.25 -4.97 -16.88
C HIS A 136 -8.23 -4.48 -18.33
N GLU A 137 -9.24 -3.68 -18.70
CA GLU A 137 -9.36 -3.11 -20.04
C GLU A 137 -8.55 -1.83 -20.23
N ASN A 138 -8.02 -1.25 -19.13
CA ASN A 138 -7.32 0.02 -19.14
C ASN A 138 -6.16 0.06 -18.13
N GLU A 139 -5.52 1.20 -18.04
CA GLU A 139 -4.34 1.47 -17.19
C GLU A 139 -4.56 1.04 -15.73
N ILE A 140 -3.71 0.18 -15.21
CA ILE A 140 -3.68 -0.14 -13.79
C ILE A 140 -3.10 1.04 -13.02
N LYS A 141 -3.77 1.43 -11.94
CA LYS A 141 -3.40 2.58 -11.11
C LYS A 141 -2.77 2.17 -9.79
N ALA A 142 -3.25 1.11 -9.17
CA ALA A 142 -2.67 0.55 -7.95
C ALA A 142 -2.86 -0.95 -7.87
N VAL A 143 -1.94 -1.60 -7.16
CA VAL A 143 -2.05 -2.98 -6.69
C VAL A 143 -1.69 -3.02 -5.21
N ASP A 144 -2.33 -3.90 -4.46
CA ASP A 144 -2.02 -4.11 -3.05
C ASP A 144 -2.34 -5.53 -2.61
N TRP A 145 -1.51 -6.11 -1.73
CA TRP A 145 -1.70 -7.43 -1.16
C TRP A 145 -2.45 -7.37 0.16
N ASN A 146 -3.32 -8.35 0.42
CA ASN A 146 -3.90 -8.50 1.74
C ASN A 146 -2.83 -8.99 2.75
N TYR A 147 -3.17 -8.95 4.03
CA TYR A 147 -2.23 -9.27 5.12
C TYR A 147 -1.67 -10.70 5.09
N SER A 148 -2.35 -11.65 4.47
CA SER A 148 -1.92 -13.06 4.37
C SER A 148 -1.18 -13.38 3.08
N GLY A 149 -1.16 -12.48 2.10
CA GLY A 149 -0.61 -12.74 0.77
C GLY A 149 -1.49 -13.63 -0.12
N THR A 150 -2.69 -14.01 0.34
CA THR A 150 -3.63 -14.85 -0.41
C THR A 150 -4.39 -14.06 -1.48
N TYR A 151 -4.68 -12.77 -1.21
CA TYR A 151 -5.41 -11.91 -2.12
C TYR A 151 -4.56 -10.75 -2.60
N LEU A 152 -4.59 -10.53 -3.91
CA LEU A 152 -4.07 -9.33 -4.55
C LEU A 152 -5.26 -8.50 -5.06
N ALA A 153 -5.35 -7.23 -4.70
CA ALA A 153 -6.29 -6.29 -5.30
C ALA A 153 -5.60 -5.45 -6.36
N SER A 154 -6.32 -5.16 -7.44
CA SER A 154 -5.90 -4.22 -8.47
C SER A 154 -7.01 -3.24 -8.81
N CYS A 155 -6.66 -2.01 -9.21
CA CYS A 155 -7.64 -1.04 -9.69
C CYS A 155 -7.15 -0.32 -10.94
N SER A 156 -8.11 0.16 -11.72
CA SER A 156 -7.81 0.66 -13.05
C SER A 156 -8.62 1.90 -13.43
N ARG A 157 -8.19 2.52 -14.52
CA ARG A 157 -8.93 3.54 -15.25
C ARG A 157 -10.23 3.01 -15.86
N ASP A 158 -10.39 1.70 -15.97
CA ASP A 158 -11.64 1.05 -16.41
C ASP A 158 -12.77 1.12 -15.38
N LYS A 159 -12.53 1.80 -14.24
CA LYS A 159 -13.47 2.04 -13.12
C LYS A 159 -13.70 0.83 -12.23
N THR A 160 -12.98 -0.26 -12.44
CA THR A 160 -13.16 -1.50 -11.69
C THR A 160 -12.05 -1.74 -10.68
N VAL A 161 -12.38 -2.52 -9.67
CA VAL A 161 -11.44 -3.13 -8.74
C VAL A 161 -11.56 -4.64 -8.89
N TRP A 162 -10.45 -5.33 -9.07
CA TRP A 162 -10.40 -6.79 -9.20
C TRP A 162 -9.71 -7.38 -8.00
N ILE A 163 -10.22 -8.52 -7.54
CA ILE A 163 -9.61 -9.31 -6.47
C ILE A 163 -9.17 -10.65 -7.06
N TRP A 164 -7.90 -10.93 -6.91
CA TRP A 164 -7.24 -12.13 -7.40
C TRP A 164 -6.85 -12.99 -6.21
N GLU A 165 -7.19 -14.27 -6.25
CA GLU A 165 -6.78 -15.26 -5.27
C GLU A 165 -5.60 -16.05 -5.80
N THR A 166 -4.65 -16.37 -4.91
CA THR A 166 -3.49 -17.19 -5.22
C THR A 166 -3.08 -18.00 -4.01
N ASP A 167 -2.36 -19.08 -4.25
CA ASP A 167 -1.58 -19.75 -3.20
C ASP A 167 -0.36 -18.87 -2.86
N PRO A 168 -0.26 -18.34 -1.63
CA PRO A 168 0.81 -17.41 -1.26
C PRO A 168 2.21 -18.05 -1.17
N GLU A 169 2.30 -19.39 -1.19
CA GLU A 169 3.57 -20.11 -1.18
C GLU A 169 4.13 -20.28 -2.59
N THR A 170 3.29 -20.65 -3.55
CA THR A 170 3.75 -21.00 -4.91
C THR A 170 3.64 -19.85 -5.90
N LEU A 171 2.62 -19.00 -5.79
CA LEU A 171 2.32 -17.87 -6.71
C LEU A 171 2.21 -18.28 -8.19
N GLU A 172 1.87 -19.56 -8.45
CA GLU A 172 1.83 -20.10 -9.81
C GLU A 172 0.56 -19.70 -10.57
N GLU A 173 -0.57 -19.61 -9.85
CA GLU A 173 -1.87 -19.34 -10.44
C GLU A 173 -2.55 -18.16 -9.72
N PHE A 174 -3.22 -17.30 -10.49
CA PHE A 174 -4.02 -16.19 -10.01
C PHE A 174 -5.42 -16.31 -10.59
N GLU A 175 -6.41 -16.57 -9.73
CA GLU A 175 -7.81 -16.65 -10.09
C GLU A 175 -8.52 -15.32 -9.79
N CYS A 176 -9.27 -14.77 -10.75
CA CYS A 176 -10.11 -13.62 -10.50
C CYS A 176 -11.38 -14.06 -9.77
N ILE A 177 -11.47 -13.77 -8.49
CA ILE A 177 -12.63 -14.15 -7.65
C ILE A 177 -13.67 -13.05 -7.54
N ALA A 178 -13.33 -11.77 -7.82
CA ALA A 178 -14.29 -10.68 -7.81
C ALA A 178 -13.90 -9.55 -8.79
N VAL A 179 -14.90 -8.99 -9.44
CA VAL A 179 -14.83 -7.75 -10.25
C VAL A 179 -15.84 -6.76 -9.68
N LEU A 180 -15.36 -5.74 -9.00
CA LEU A 180 -16.15 -4.74 -8.30
C LEU A 180 -16.25 -3.48 -9.18
N ASN A 181 -17.47 -3.08 -9.52
CA ASN A 181 -17.77 -2.02 -10.50
C ASN A 181 -18.63 -0.88 -9.92
N ASP A 182 -18.46 -0.61 -8.63
CA ASP A 182 -19.27 0.40 -7.92
C ASP A 182 -18.86 1.85 -8.20
N HIS A 183 -17.63 2.09 -8.69
CA HIS A 183 -17.15 3.42 -9.00
C HIS A 183 -17.65 3.93 -10.36
N GLU A 184 -17.96 5.24 -10.42
CA GLU A 184 -18.41 5.88 -11.65
C GLU A 184 -17.25 6.35 -12.55
N HIS A 185 -16.03 6.51 -11.98
CA HIS A 185 -14.84 7.01 -12.65
C HIS A 185 -13.60 6.20 -12.29
N ASP A 186 -12.43 6.60 -12.86
CA ASP A 186 -11.13 5.99 -12.62
C ASP A 186 -10.89 5.68 -11.14
N VAL A 187 -10.52 4.46 -10.80
CA VAL A 187 -10.05 4.12 -9.46
C VAL A 187 -8.55 4.39 -9.37
N LYS A 188 -8.14 5.19 -8.39
CA LYS A 188 -6.76 5.68 -8.24
C LYS A 188 -5.91 4.86 -7.30
N ASN A 189 -6.53 4.30 -6.26
CA ASN A 189 -5.83 3.55 -5.23
C ASN A 189 -6.71 2.42 -4.69
N VAL A 190 -6.08 1.34 -4.30
CA VAL A 190 -6.63 0.28 -3.46
C VAL A 190 -5.71 0.07 -2.27
N THR A 191 -6.28 -0.30 -1.14
CA THR A 191 -5.52 -0.61 0.07
C THR A 191 -6.27 -1.62 0.92
N TRP A 192 -5.55 -2.64 1.38
CA TRP A 192 -6.06 -3.63 2.30
C TRP A 192 -5.92 -3.17 3.75
N HIS A 193 -6.84 -3.62 4.59
CA HIS A 193 -6.68 -3.51 6.03
C HIS A 193 -5.52 -4.41 6.49
N PRO A 194 -4.66 -3.96 7.44
CA PRO A 194 -3.42 -4.67 7.79
C PRO A 194 -3.60 -6.03 8.47
N SER A 195 -4.84 -6.40 8.89
CA SER A 195 -5.12 -7.67 9.58
C SER A 195 -6.49 -8.28 9.27
N LEU A 196 -7.30 -7.64 8.43
CA LEU A 196 -8.64 -8.09 8.08
C LEU A 196 -8.79 -8.13 6.56
N ASN A 197 -9.64 -9.02 6.03
CA ASN A 197 -10.02 -9.03 4.62
C ASN A 197 -11.05 -7.93 4.32
N ILE A 198 -10.62 -6.67 4.53
CA ILE A 198 -11.36 -5.46 4.21
C ILE A 198 -10.51 -4.64 3.26
N LEU A 199 -11.08 -4.27 2.12
CA LEU A 199 -10.43 -3.50 1.07
C LEU A 199 -11.07 -2.12 0.95
N ALA A 200 -10.28 -1.07 0.82
CA ALA A 200 -10.76 0.26 0.45
C ALA A 200 -10.23 0.65 -0.93
N SER A 201 -11.07 1.31 -1.73
CA SER A 201 -10.69 1.89 -3.01
C SER A 201 -11.02 3.38 -3.07
N SER A 202 -10.12 4.17 -3.67
CA SER A 202 -10.26 5.63 -3.80
C SER A 202 -10.35 6.03 -5.27
N SER A 203 -11.24 6.96 -5.63
CA SER A 203 -11.57 7.22 -7.02
C SER A 203 -11.60 8.71 -7.40
N TYR A 204 -11.58 8.93 -8.72
CA TYR A 204 -11.84 10.21 -9.37
C TYR A 204 -13.31 10.65 -9.23
N ASP A 205 -14.20 9.77 -8.77
CA ASP A 205 -15.61 10.09 -8.45
C ASP A 205 -15.79 10.73 -7.06
N ASP A 206 -14.68 11.18 -6.45
CA ASP A 206 -14.61 11.86 -5.16
C ASP A 206 -15.02 10.99 -3.96
N THR A 207 -15.20 9.67 -4.17
CA THR A 207 -15.62 8.72 -3.14
C THR A 207 -14.55 7.69 -2.81
N ILE A 208 -14.72 7.09 -1.63
CA ILE A 208 -14.01 5.88 -1.23
C ILE A 208 -15.05 4.79 -1.02
N ARG A 209 -14.80 3.60 -1.56
CA ARG A 209 -15.62 2.40 -1.34
C ARG A 209 -14.87 1.45 -0.41
N VAL A 210 -15.62 0.80 0.47
CA VAL A 210 -15.08 -0.23 1.35
C VAL A 210 -15.77 -1.54 1.03
N TYR A 211 -14.98 -2.59 0.84
CA TYR A 211 -15.45 -3.92 0.48
C TYR A 211 -15.04 -4.93 1.54
N ALA A 212 -15.90 -5.88 1.77
CA ALA A 212 -15.64 -7.04 2.61
C ALA A 212 -16.28 -8.29 2.02
N GLN A 213 -15.71 -9.43 2.35
CA GLN A 213 -16.26 -10.72 1.96
C GLN A 213 -17.41 -11.10 2.89
N ASP A 214 -18.53 -11.52 2.33
CA ASP A 214 -19.66 -12.02 3.11
C ASP A 214 -19.30 -13.42 3.67
N SER A 215 -19.52 -13.63 4.95
CA SER A 215 -19.21 -14.88 5.63
C SER A 215 -20.16 -16.05 5.26
N THR A 216 -21.22 -15.80 4.49
CA THR A 216 -22.24 -16.79 4.17
C THR A 216 -22.12 -17.38 2.76
N ASP A 217 -21.68 -16.61 1.78
CA ASP A 217 -21.58 -17.00 0.38
C ASP A 217 -20.22 -16.71 -0.27
N ASP A 218 -19.28 -16.19 0.52
CA ASP A 218 -17.93 -15.81 0.09
C ASP A 218 -17.89 -14.71 -1.00
N GLU A 219 -19.02 -14.03 -1.26
CA GLU A 219 -19.07 -12.92 -2.22
C GLU A 219 -18.47 -11.64 -1.64
N TRP A 220 -17.80 -10.87 -2.49
CA TRP A 220 -17.27 -9.54 -2.15
C TRP A 220 -18.32 -8.46 -2.42
N ASN A 221 -18.64 -7.71 -1.38
CA ASN A 221 -19.68 -6.68 -1.43
C ASN A 221 -19.16 -5.31 -0.99
N CYS A 222 -19.73 -4.23 -1.57
CA CYS A 222 -19.50 -2.88 -1.08
C CYS A 222 -20.27 -2.69 0.24
N VAL A 223 -19.54 -2.66 1.36
CA VAL A 223 -20.08 -2.54 2.72
C VAL A 223 -20.04 -1.12 3.27
N GLY A 224 -19.39 -0.19 2.57
CA GLY A 224 -19.29 1.20 3.01
C GLY A 224 -18.98 2.16 1.89
N ILE A 225 -19.56 3.36 1.99
CA ILE A 225 -19.31 4.48 1.06
C ILE A 225 -18.93 5.70 1.88
N LEU A 226 -17.73 6.22 1.65
CA LEU A 226 -17.23 7.43 2.32
C LEU A 226 -17.35 8.60 1.36
N ASN A 227 -18.35 9.45 1.63
CA ASN A 227 -18.65 10.65 0.84
C ASN A 227 -18.23 11.89 1.63
N GLY A 228 -17.62 12.85 0.94
CA GLY A 228 -17.29 14.13 1.58
C GLY A 228 -16.15 14.89 0.93
N HIS A 229 -15.21 14.21 0.25
CA HIS A 229 -14.23 14.92 -0.56
C HIS A 229 -14.93 15.64 -1.72
N GLU A 230 -14.39 16.81 -2.11
CA GLU A 230 -14.89 17.66 -3.19
C GLU A 230 -13.92 17.66 -4.39
N GLY A 231 -13.21 16.56 -4.59
CA GLY A 231 -12.25 16.32 -5.67
C GLY A 231 -11.67 14.93 -5.58
N THR A 232 -10.97 14.52 -6.65
CA THR A 232 -10.35 13.20 -6.78
C THR A 232 -9.70 12.72 -5.48
N VAL A 233 -10.08 11.55 -5.01
CA VAL A 233 -9.37 10.89 -3.89
C VAL A 233 -8.22 10.08 -4.47
N TRP A 234 -6.98 10.54 -4.21
CA TRP A 234 -5.79 9.95 -4.81
C TRP A 234 -5.28 8.72 -4.06
N CYS A 235 -5.39 8.74 -2.74
CA CYS A 235 -4.83 7.68 -1.90
C CYS A 235 -5.59 7.59 -0.58
N SER A 236 -5.73 6.37 -0.10
CA SER A 236 -6.19 6.10 1.26
C SER A 236 -5.34 5.01 1.91
N ARG A 237 -5.26 5.01 3.25
CA ARG A 237 -4.56 4.00 4.03
C ARG A 237 -5.30 3.74 5.33
N PHE A 238 -5.45 2.47 5.68
CA PHE A 238 -5.95 2.08 7.00
C PHE A 238 -4.92 2.39 8.08
N GLU A 239 -5.40 2.69 9.28
CA GLU A 239 -4.55 2.75 10.45
C GLU A 239 -3.95 1.38 10.74
N ASN A 240 -2.64 1.34 10.92
CA ASN A 240 -1.90 0.14 11.32
C ASN A 240 -1.22 0.33 12.68
N PHE A 241 -1.67 1.31 13.46
CA PHE A 241 -1.11 1.62 14.76
C PHE A 241 -2.04 1.15 15.89
N ALA A 242 -1.54 0.25 16.76
CA ALA A 242 -2.26 -0.16 17.95
C ALA A 242 -2.27 0.97 18.98
N SER A 243 -3.20 1.91 18.85
CA SER A 243 -3.36 2.97 19.82
C SER A 243 -3.83 2.38 21.17
N PRO A 244 -3.19 2.72 22.29
CA PRO A 244 -3.60 2.25 23.63
C PRO A 244 -5.04 2.65 24.02
N ASN A 245 -5.59 3.64 23.34
CA ASN A 245 -6.93 4.18 23.58
C ASN A 245 -7.94 3.83 22.49
N ALA A 246 -7.53 3.08 21.45
CA ALA A 246 -8.44 2.64 20.40
C ALA A 246 -9.35 1.51 20.92
N SER A 247 -10.65 1.62 20.64
CA SER A 247 -11.53 0.46 20.74
C SER A 247 -11.09 -0.56 19.68
N ALA A 248 -10.91 -1.80 20.07
CA ALA A 248 -10.51 -2.87 19.16
C ALA A 248 -11.49 -3.06 17.96
N ASP A 249 -12.69 -2.53 18.09
CA ASP A 249 -13.75 -2.62 17.07
C ASP A 249 -13.82 -1.39 16.15
N LEU A 250 -12.96 -0.38 16.35
CA LEU A 250 -13.00 0.86 15.58
C LEU A 250 -11.93 0.82 14.48
N LEU A 251 -12.37 0.75 13.22
CA LEU A 251 -11.48 0.89 12.07
C LEU A 251 -11.31 2.37 11.74
N ARG A 252 -10.08 2.81 11.49
CA ARG A 252 -9.80 4.16 11.00
C ARG A 252 -9.09 4.09 9.63
N LEU A 253 -9.39 5.07 8.79
CA LEU A 253 -8.81 5.23 7.46
C LEU A 253 -8.46 6.70 7.25
N VAL A 254 -7.29 6.98 6.71
CA VAL A 254 -6.91 8.31 6.22
C VAL A 254 -7.05 8.37 4.71
N SER A 255 -7.51 9.50 4.17
CA SER A 255 -7.57 9.75 2.72
C SER A 255 -7.05 11.14 2.38
N VAL A 256 -6.58 11.30 1.13
CA VAL A 256 -6.05 12.57 0.59
C VAL A 256 -6.61 12.84 -0.80
N SER A 257 -6.78 14.13 -1.13
CA SER A 257 -7.56 14.53 -2.30
C SER A 257 -7.01 15.78 -3.02
N ASP A 258 -7.54 15.99 -4.24
CA ASP A 258 -7.45 17.25 -5.00
C ASP A 258 -8.06 18.42 -4.26
N ASP A 259 -8.99 18.19 -3.33
CA ASP A 259 -9.63 19.23 -2.52
C ASP A 259 -8.69 19.83 -1.45
N LEU A 260 -7.40 19.47 -1.48
CA LEU A 260 -6.32 19.93 -0.59
C LEU A 260 -6.48 19.45 0.85
N THR A 261 -7.38 18.54 1.12
CA THR A 261 -7.63 18.01 2.46
C THR A 261 -7.10 16.59 2.64
N ALA A 262 -6.66 16.30 3.85
CA ALA A 262 -6.48 14.96 4.36
C ALA A 262 -7.54 14.70 5.43
N ARG A 263 -8.26 13.59 5.35
CA ARG A 263 -9.41 13.27 6.20
C ARG A 263 -9.25 11.95 6.89
N ILE A 264 -9.68 11.88 8.16
CA ILE A 264 -9.74 10.66 8.95
C ILE A 264 -11.20 10.21 9.02
N TRP A 265 -11.43 8.99 8.61
CA TRP A 265 -12.72 8.32 8.68
C TRP A 265 -12.67 7.24 9.74
N CYS A 266 -13.79 6.99 10.39
CA CYS A 266 -13.92 5.88 11.32
C CYS A 266 -15.18 5.07 11.04
N SER A 267 -15.08 3.75 11.19
CA SER A 267 -16.25 2.89 11.19
C SER A 267 -16.80 2.79 12.60
N LYS A 268 -18.14 2.76 12.72
CA LYS A 268 -18.82 2.39 13.96
C LYS A 268 -19.31 0.95 13.86
N PRO A 269 -19.01 0.11 14.85
CA PRO A 269 -19.63 -1.21 14.90
C PRO A 269 -21.16 -1.03 14.96
N GLN A 270 -21.86 -1.68 14.04
CA GLN A 270 -23.31 -1.76 14.15
C GLN A 270 -23.66 -2.54 15.41
N LYS A 271 -24.41 -1.91 16.31
CA LYS A 271 -25.02 -2.63 17.42
C LYS A 271 -25.99 -3.65 16.81
N GLN A 272 -25.66 -4.93 16.91
CA GLN A 272 -26.62 -5.98 16.60
C GLN A 272 -27.91 -5.66 17.34
N ASN A 273 -28.99 -5.41 16.60
CA ASN A 273 -30.31 -5.28 17.18
C ASN A 273 -30.68 -6.65 17.77
N GLU A 274 -30.59 -6.81 19.07
CA GLU A 274 -30.93 -8.04 19.81
C GLU A 274 -32.38 -8.48 19.57
N ASN A 275 -33.17 -7.71 18.82
CA ASN A 275 -34.57 -7.97 18.53
C ASN A 275 -34.87 -8.69 17.19
N SER A 276 -33.84 -9.19 16.48
CA SER A 276 -34.07 -9.91 15.21
C SER A 276 -34.26 -11.43 15.39
N SER A 277 -34.80 -11.88 16.52
CA SER A 277 -35.16 -13.27 16.76
C SER A 277 -36.39 -13.70 15.98
N GLY A 278 -36.35 -13.71 14.66
CA GLY A 278 -37.47 -14.13 13.83
C GLY A 278 -37.30 -14.01 12.31
N ILE A 279 -36.19 -13.45 11.86
CA ILE A 279 -35.87 -13.35 10.42
C ILE A 279 -35.04 -14.58 10.03
N PRO A 280 -35.51 -15.35 9.00
CA PRO A 280 -34.70 -16.46 8.48
C PRO A 280 -33.30 -15.99 8.06
N SER A 281 -32.28 -16.79 8.33
CA SER A 281 -30.87 -16.48 8.01
C SER A 281 -30.61 -16.17 6.53
N SER A 282 -31.53 -16.56 5.64
CA SER A 282 -31.51 -16.25 4.20
C SER A 282 -31.86 -14.80 3.83
N ILE A 283 -32.17 -13.93 4.80
CA ILE A 283 -32.47 -12.49 4.62
C ILE A 283 -31.56 -11.61 5.46
N LYS A 284 -30.47 -12.13 5.99
CA LYS A 284 -29.43 -11.30 6.59
C LYS A 284 -28.72 -10.56 5.46
N GLN A 285 -29.03 -9.27 5.32
CA GLN A 285 -28.21 -8.36 4.52
C GLN A 285 -26.77 -8.38 5.06
N SER A 286 -25.79 -8.32 4.15
CA SER A 286 -24.40 -8.07 4.47
C SER A 286 -24.32 -6.93 5.50
N GLU A 287 -23.51 -7.09 6.55
CA GLU A 287 -23.41 -6.09 7.61
C GLU A 287 -22.85 -4.78 7.01
N GLU A 288 -23.72 -3.83 6.69
CA GLU A 288 -23.31 -2.50 6.23
C GLU A 288 -22.44 -1.84 7.31
N MET A 289 -21.21 -1.46 6.94
CA MET A 289 -20.34 -0.70 7.83
C MET A 289 -20.67 0.78 7.73
N THR A 290 -21.05 1.38 8.85
CA THR A 290 -21.28 2.83 8.89
C THR A 290 -19.96 3.57 9.08
N TRP A 291 -19.57 4.33 8.07
CA TRP A 291 -18.38 5.18 8.08
C TRP A 291 -18.75 6.64 8.30
N GLU A 292 -18.05 7.32 9.19
CA GLU A 292 -18.24 8.74 9.48
C GLU A 292 -16.91 9.50 9.39
N LEU A 293 -16.99 10.76 8.97
CA LEU A 293 -15.84 11.67 9.04
C LEU A 293 -15.52 11.95 10.53
N GLN A 294 -14.39 11.46 11.00
CA GLN A 294 -13.93 11.72 12.36
C GLN A 294 -13.26 13.09 12.46
N SER A 295 -12.37 13.41 11.54
CA SER A 295 -11.67 14.68 11.54
C SER A 295 -11.07 15.01 10.16
N THR A 296 -10.86 16.30 9.92
CA THR A 296 -10.01 16.78 8.82
C THR A 296 -8.69 17.27 9.42
N LEU A 297 -7.57 16.82 8.85
CA LEU A 297 -6.25 17.23 9.29
C LEU A 297 -6.03 18.73 9.03
N PRO A 298 -5.19 19.42 9.81
CA PRO A 298 -4.84 20.82 9.56
C PRO A 298 -4.33 21.03 8.13
N VAL A 299 -4.87 22.03 7.45
CA VAL A 299 -4.51 22.33 6.06
C VAL A 299 -3.07 22.83 5.99
N ALA A 300 -2.24 22.16 5.19
CA ALA A 300 -0.83 22.49 5.00
C ALA A 300 -0.41 22.55 3.52
N HIS A 301 -1.11 21.82 2.64
CA HIS A 301 -0.85 21.78 1.21
C HIS A 301 -1.57 22.90 0.46
N LYS A 302 -0.93 23.40 -0.59
CA LYS A 302 -1.48 24.43 -1.49
C LYS A 302 -1.93 23.89 -2.84
N TYR A 303 -1.61 22.65 -3.13
CA TYR A 303 -1.91 21.91 -4.36
C TYR A 303 -2.34 20.48 -4.00
N PRO A 304 -2.87 19.72 -4.96
CA PRO A 304 -3.34 18.35 -4.75
C PRO A 304 -2.41 17.47 -3.93
N ILE A 305 -2.98 16.68 -3.03
CA ILE A 305 -2.26 15.73 -2.20
C ILE A 305 -2.39 14.35 -2.84
N TYR A 306 -1.25 13.75 -3.23
CA TYR A 306 -1.25 12.52 -4.02
C TYR A 306 -1.08 11.25 -3.21
N SER A 307 -0.39 11.32 -2.07
CA SER A 307 -0.09 10.12 -1.30
C SER A 307 -0.06 10.39 0.19
N VAL A 308 -0.43 9.36 0.94
CA VAL A 308 -0.44 9.38 2.41
C VAL A 308 0.05 8.05 2.94
N ALA A 309 0.75 8.07 4.07
CA ALA A 309 1.12 6.87 4.81
C ALA A 309 0.92 7.07 6.31
N TRP A 310 0.49 6.01 6.99
CA TRP A 310 0.25 5.99 8.43
C TRP A 310 1.29 5.07 9.10
N SER A 311 2.11 5.62 10.01
CA SER A 311 3.15 4.85 10.69
C SER A 311 2.55 3.85 11.66
N LYS A 312 2.97 2.58 11.54
CA LYS A 312 2.60 1.52 12.49
C LYS A 312 3.32 1.65 13.85
N LYS A 313 4.46 2.36 13.89
CA LYS A 313 5.28 2.50 15.10
C LYS A 313 4.90 3.71 15.93
N THR A 314 4.65 4.83 15.26
CA THR A 314 4.48 6.12 15.93
C THR A 314 3.05 6.66 15.85
N GLY A 315 2.20 6.09 15.00
CA GLY A 315 0.86 6.60 14.71
C GLY A 315 0.87 7.93 13.93
N LYS A 316 2.03 8.42 13.50
CA LYS A 316 2.13 9.64 12.69
C LYS A 316 1.63 9.41 11.28
N ILE A 317 1.08 10.46 10.70
CA ILE A 317 0.66 10.49 9.28
C ILE A 317 1.62 11.39 8.52
N VAL A 318 2.07 10.92 7.35
CA VAL A 318 2.83 11.73 6.39
C VAL A 318 2.02 11.88 5.12
N THR A 319 1.97 13.11 4.57
CA THR A 319 1.33 13.43 3.29
C THR A 319 2.31 14.12 2.35
N VAL A 320 2.13 13.88 1.05
CA VAL A 320 2.91 14.49 -0.03
C VAL A 320 2.02 14.79 -1.22
N GLY A 321 2.45 15.73 -2.07
CA GLY A 321 1.64 16.08 -3.24
C GLY A 321 2.37 16.95 -4.26
N SER A 322 1.57 17.63 -5.07
CA SER A 322 1.99 18.42 -6.22
C SER A 322 2.82 19.66 -5.84
N ASP A 323 2.76 20.10 -4.59
CA ASP A 323 3.53 21.24 -4.09
C ASP A 323 4.96 20.89 -3.65
N SER A 324 5.41 19.67 -3.91
CA SER A 324 6.74 19.18 -3.48
C SER A 324 6.96 19.28 -1.96
N LYS A 325 5.88 19.24 -1.19
CA LYS A 325 5.92 19.36 0.28
C LYS A 325 5.74 18.01 0.93
N ILE A 326 6.45 17.79 2.04
CA ILE A 326 6.20 16.70 3.00
C ILE A 326 5.60 17.34 4.25
N VAL A 327 4.48 16.80 4.71
CA VAL A 327 3.85 17.23 5.96
C VAL A 327 3.68 16.01 6.86
N ILE A 328 4.06 16.17 8.13
CA ILE A 328 3.91 15.13 9.14
C ILE A 328 2.97 15.62 10.22
N TYR A 329 1.96 14.80 10.48
CA TYR A 329 0.95 15.05 11.49
C TYR A 329 1.11 14.05 12.65
N LYS A 330 0.78 14.51 13.85
CA LYS A 330 0.64 13.67 15.03
C LYS A 330 -0.71 13.89 15.69
N GLU A 331 -1.21 12.88 16.34
CA GLU A 331 -2.41 12.96 17.17
C GLU A 331 -2.02 13.25 18.61
N VAL A 332 -2.60 14.31 19.18
CA VAL A 332 -2.41 14.72 20.59
C VAL A 332 -3.78 14.93 21.23
N ASP A 333 -4.12 14.16 22.24
CA ASP A 333 -5.40 14.23 22.94
C ASP A 333 -6.63 14.18 21.99
N GLY A 334 -6.56 13.33 20.96
CA GLY A 334 -7.62 13.16 19.96
C GLY A 334 -7.71 14.29 18.93
N LYS A 335 -6.71 15.17 18.87
CA LYS A 335 -6.61 16.24 17.87
C LYS A 335 -5.35 16.06 17.03
N TRP A 336 -5.49 16.32 15.76
CA TRP A 336 -4.37 16.28 14.83
C TRP A 336 -3.67 17.63 14.76
N GLU A 337 -2.35 17.61 14.84
CA GLU A 337 -1.47 18.77 14.75
C GLU A 337 -0.38 18.52 13.73
N ILE A 338 0.06 19.58 13.03
CA ILE A 338 1.25 19.53 12.18
C ILE A 338 2.47 19.48 13.10
N GLU A 339 3.26 18.41 13.00
CA GLU A 339 4.52 18.29 13.73
C GLU A 339 5.69 18.88 12.93
N PHE A 340 5.76 18.56 11.63
CA PHE A 340 6.81 19.03 10.74
C PHE A 340 6.29 19.28 9.33
N GLU A 341 6.90 20.26 8.68
CA GLU A 341 6.74 20.55 7.24
C GLU A 341 8.11 20.66 6.58
N LYS A 342 8.23 20.16 5.35
CA LYS A 342 9.40 20.29 4.49
C LYS A 342 8.97 20.74 3.10
N GLU A 343 9.24 21.99 2.75
CA GLU A 343 9.04 22.50 1.40
C GLU A 343 10.19 22.10 0.47
N HIS A 344 9.89 22.01 -0.81
CA HIS A 344 10.85 21.70 -1.88
C HIS A 344 11.61 20.39 -1.66
N ALA A 345 10.93 19.35 -1.15
CA ALA A 345 11.55 18.06 -0.84
C ALA A 345 12.10 17.34 -2.09
N HIS A 346 11.47 17.55 -3.26
CA HIS A 346 11.98 17.16 -4.57
C HIS A 346 12.26 18.40 -5.47
N GLY A 347 12.64 19.54 -4.86
CA GLY A 347 12.88 20.78 -5.57
C GLY A 347 11.58 21.39 -6.10
N VAL A 348 11.43 21.48 -7.43
CA VAL A 348 10.22 21.98 -8.11
C VAL A 348 9.32 20.86 -8.62
N TYR A 349 9.69 19.62 -8.40
CA TYR A 349 8.99 18.45 -8.91
C TYR A 349 7.93 17.96 -7.94
N GLU A 350 6.87 17.39 -8.46
CA GLU A 350 5.80 16.77 -7.70
C GLU A 350 6.27 15.49 -6.98
N ILE A 351 5.66 15.19 -5.84
CA ILE A 351 5.92 13.97 -5.10
C ILE A 351 4.72 13.04 -5.26
N ASN A 352 4.95 11.88 -5.87
CA ASN A 352 3.88 10.96 -6.27
C ASN A 352 3.52 9.93 -5.20
N SER A 353 4.49 9.55 -4.37
CA SER A 353 4.32 8.47 -3.39
C SER A 353 5.14 8.73 -2.14
N VAL A 354 4.60 8.32 -1.00
CA VAL A 354 5.30 8.31 0.29
C VAL A 354 4.95 7.04 1.06
N ILE A 355 5.93 6.49 1.75
CA ILE A 355 5.77 5.37 2.69
C ILE A 355 6.57 5.62 3.96
N TRP A 356 6.18 4.93 5.03
CA TRP A 356 7.06 4.64 6.16
C TRP A 356 7.76 3.31 5.91
N ALA A 357 9.03 3.24 6.18
CA ALA A 357 9.83 2.03 5.99
C ALA A 357 10.87 1.90 7.11
N ASP A 358 11.20 0.65 7.44
CA ASP A 358 12.24 0.35 8.41
C ASP A 358 13.56 0.04 7.71
N LEU A 359 14.65 0.59 8.24
CA LEU A 359 15.99 0.18 7.86
C LEU A 359 16.34 -1.17 8.50
N ASP A 360 17.50 -1.72 8.13
CA ASP A 360 18.02 -2.99 8.66
C ASP A 360 18.27 -2.98 10.18
N ASP A 361 18.36 -1.82 10.82
CA ASP A 361 18.46 -1.64 12.27
C ASP A 361 17.11 -1.36 12.97
N GLY A 362 16.02 -1.38 12.22
CA GLY A 362 14.69 -1.08 12.70
C GLY A 362 14.37 0.41 12.87
N THR A 363 15.24 1.32 12.41
CA THR A 363 14.97 2.76 12.40
C THR A 363 13.93 3.08 11.33
N GLU A 364 12.81 3.71 11.73
CA GLU A 364 11.75 4.10 10.80
C GLU A 364 12.10 5.39 10.07
N MET A 365 11.89 5.39 8.75
CA MET A 365 12.17 6.50 7.84
C MET A 365 10.94 6.78 6.97
N ALA A 366 10.79 8.04 6.54
CA ALA A 366 9.90 8.37 5.44
C ALA A 366 10.66 8.27 4.11
N ILE A 367 10.05 7.61 3.12
CA ILE A 367 10.63 7.46 1.78
C ILE A 367 9.65 8.02 0.76
N THR A 368 10.15 8.90 -0.14
CA THR A 368 9.34 9.58 -1.14
C THR A 368 9.85 9.31 -2.55
N ALA A 369 8.93 9.24 -3.53
CA ALA A 369 9.23 9.16 -4.95
C ALA A 369 8.61 10.34 -5.70
N GLY A 370 9.34 10.93 -6.64
CA GLY A 370 8.89 12.14 -7.33
C GLY A 370 9.15 12.15 -8.83
N ASP A 371 8.61 13.19 -9.46
CA ASP A 371 8.73 13.44 -10.91
C ASP A 371 10.16 13.71 -11.38
N ASP A 372 11.10 13.96 -10.45
CA ASP A 372 12.53 14.08 -10.74
C ASP A 372 13.23 12.72 -10.95
N GLY A 373 12.49 11.61 -10.94
CA GLY A 373 13.01 10.25 -11.07
C GLY A 373 13.78 9.76 -9.85
N LYS A 374 13.77 10.53 -8.76
CA LYS A 374 14.50 10.19 -7.54
C LYS A 374 13.59 9.57 -6.49
N VAL A 375 14.25 8.79 -5.64
CA VAL A 375 13.70 8.32 -4.38
C VAL A 375 14.53 8.92 -3.26
N ASN A 376 13.86 9.68 -2.38
CA ASN A 376 14.49 10.37 -1.27
C ASN A 376 14.15 9.70 0.05
N VAL A 377 15.15 9.50 0.90
CA VAL A 377 15.04 8.91 2.24
C VAL A 377 15.22 9.99 3.28
N TRP A 378 14.29 10.09 4.23
CA TRP A 378 14.18 11.17 5.21
C TRP A 378 14.19 10.63 6.64
N SER A 379 14.99 11.23 7.51
CA SER A 379 14.80 11.09 8.96
C SER A 379 13.67 11.99 9.44
N VAL A 380 12.92 11.53 10.44
CA VAL A 380 11.77 12.24 10.97
C VAL A 380 11.87 12.38 12.50
#